data_6e63f66df9ce76f6202f4e90a57cf538
#
_entry.id   6e63f66df9ce76f6202f4e90a57cf538
#
_cell.length_a   1.000
_cell.length_b   1.000
_cell.length_c   1.000
_cell.angle_alpha   90.00
_cell.angle_beta   90.00
_cell.angle_gamma   90.00
#
_symmetry.space_group_name_H-M   'P 1'
#
loop_
_entity.id
_entity.type
_entity.pdbx_description
1 polymer ?
#
loop_
_entity_poly.entity_id
_entity_poly.type
_entity_poly.pdbx_seq_one_letter_code
_entity_poly.pdbx_strand_id
1 'polypeptide(L)'
;PGGVRPMYGPIPPGSEWHSPVSTPYDPDEANRILDRAGYPRNENGIRFTVEIDYEPSAQFSLSILKYLQSQFIRTIGVYFRIRTAEDPGSWADRVTSGAFDVTMDELYGWHDPAIGIERIYATNTAAILWSNMSHYSNPEVDALFRSASAEKDPEGRKALYAALQERLSREHVALWLCTIPYATIRNRNVLHVADQPFGVL
;
A
#
# COMPACT_ATOMS: atom_id res chain seq x y z
N PRO A 1 1.04 -21.25 10.59
CA PRO A 1 -0.24 -20.67 10.24
C PRO A 1 -0.07 -19.18 10.13
N GLY A 2 -0.12 -18.64 8.91
CA GLY A 2 0.21 -17.27 8.63
C GLY A 2 -0.85 -16.31 9.13
N GLY A 3 -0.54 -15.55 10.18
CA GLY A 3 -1.33 -14.40 10.58
C GLY A 3 -1.03 -13.18 9.72
N VAL A 4 -1.88 -12.16 9.82
CA VAL A 4 -1.63 -10.83 9.27
C VAL A 4 -0.29 -10.32 9.81
N ARG A 5 0.58 -9.84 8.92
CA ARG A 5 1.89 -9.27 9.29
C ARG A 5 1.91 -7.80 8.93
N PRO A 6 2.42 -6.92 9.79
CA PRO A 6 2.58 -5.52 9.44
C PRO A 6 3.54 -5.36 8.27
N MET A 7 3.28 -4.36 7.42
CA MET A 7 4.15 -3.95 6.34
C MET A 7 4.65 -2.52 6.57
N TYR A 8 5.90 -2.28 6.20
CA TYR A 8 6.54 -0.96 6.30
C TYR A 8 7.12 -0.50 4.96
N GLY A 9 6.89 -1.26 3.90
CA GLY A 9 7.38 -0.99 2.56
C GLY A 9 6.62 -1.78 1.50
N PRO A 10 6.93 -1.58 0.22
CA PRO A 10 6.18 -2.13 -0.91
C PRO A 10 6.32 -3.63 -1.10
N ILE A 11 7.41 -4.24 -0.61
CA ILE A 11 7.67 -5.68 -0.76
C ILE A 11 7.37 -6.38 0.57
N PRO A 12 6.47 -7.38 0.58
CA PRO A 12 6.01 -8.02 1.81
C PRO A 12 7.13 -8.80 2.52
N PRO A 13 7.10 -8.80 3.88
CA PRO A 13 7.98 -9.65 4.67
C PRO A 13 7.80 -11.14 4.30
N GLY A 14 8.90 -11.84 4.02
CA GLY A 14 8.91 -13.21 3.57
C GLY A 14 9.20 -13.38 2.08
N SER A 15 9.18 -12.30 1.29
CA SER A 15 9.78 -12.29 -0.03
C SER A 15 11.30 -12.31 0.06
N GLU A 16 11.97 -13.03 -0.84
CA GLU A 16 13.42 -13.00 -0.94
C GLU A 16 13.99 -11.62 -1.32
N TRP A 17 13.14 -10.76 -1.91
CA TRP A 17 13.44 -9.39 -2.32
C TRP A 17 13.15 -8.36 -1.22
N HIS A 18 12.63 -8.80 -0.06
CA HIS A 18 12.31 -7.88 1.02
C HIS A 18 13.58 -7.29 1.66
N SER A 19 13.60 -5.99 1.78
CA SER A 19 14.58 -5.26 2.59
C SER A 19 13.84 -4.53 3.71
N PRO A 20 14.26 -4.68 4.96
CA PRO A 20 13.61 -3.98 6.07
C PRO A 20 13.73 -2.47 5.91
N VAL A 21 12.60 -1.80 5.87
CA VAL A 21 12.49 -0.36 6.02
C VAL A 21 11.71 -0.08 7.28
N SER A 22 12.04 0.97 7.99
CA SER A 22 11.41 1.30 9.26
C SER A 22 10.98 2.75 9.26
N THR A 23 9.70 2.96 9.53
CA THR A 23 9.18 4.27 9.90
C THR A 23 8.76 4.18 11.37
N PRO A 24 9.45 4.84 12.29
CA PRO A 24 9.11 4.78 13.70
C PRO A 24 7.72 5.35 13.94
N TYR A 25 6.97 4.72 14.85
CA TYR A 25 5.71 5.27 15.32
C TYR A 25 6.03 6.39 16.34
N ASP A 26 5.92 7.64 15.91
CA ASP A 26 6.16 8.83 16.72
C ASP A 26 5.04 9.86 16.53
N PRO A 27 3.94 9.74 17.30
CA PRO A 27 2.83 10.70 17.23
C PRO A 27 3.23 12.11 17.64
N ASP A 28 4.22 12.27 18.51
CA ASP A 28 4.66 13.59 18.98
C ASP A 28 5.42 14.31 17.85
N GLU A 29 6.33 13.62 17.15
CA GLU A 29 6.98 14.19 15.98
C GLU A 29 5.96 14.45 14.86
N ALA A 30 5.02 13.56 14.62
CA ALA A 30 3.95 13.78 13.65
C ALA A 30 3.15 15.07 13.96
N ASN A 31 2.80 15.31 15.23
CA ASN A 31 2.13 16.54 15.65
C ASN A 31 3.03 17.75 15.42
N ARG A 32 4.33 17.69 15.77
CA ARG A 32 5.27 18.80 15.50
C ARG A 32 5.42 19.10 14.02
N ILE A 33 5.46 18.07 13.16
CA ILE A 33 5.51 18.26 11.69
C ILE A 33 4.26 19.00 11.20
N LEU A 34 3.07 18.57 11.63
CA LEU A 34 1.82 19.17 11.23
C LEU A 34 1.70 20.63 11.72
N ASP A 35 2.16 20.93 12.93
CA ASP A 35 2.19 22.30 13.45
C ASP A 35 3.13 23.20 12.64
N ARG A 36 4.35 22.72 12.33
CA ARG A 36 5.31 23.45 11.48
C ARG A 36 4.80 23.64 10.05
N ALA A 37 4.03 22.69 9.54
CA ALA A 37 3.42 22.77 8.21
C ALA A 37 2.19 23.72 8.15
N GLY A 38 1.80 24.32 9.27
CA GLY A 38 0.69 25.28 9.30
C GLY A 38 -0.69 24.65 9.47
N TYR A 39 -0.74 23.42 9.99
CA TYR A 39 -1.99 22.70 10.31
C TYR A 39 -2.18 22.54 11.83
N PRO A 40 -2.35 23.63 12.62
CA PRO A 40 -2.61 23.52 14.04
C PRO A 40 -3.97 22.89 14.33
N ARG A 41 -4.14 22.32 15.52
CA ARG A 41 -5.46 21.84 15.96
C ARG A 41 -6.40 23.04 16.21
N ASN A 42 -7.63 22.92 15.74
CA ASN A 42 -8.70 23.87 16.10
C ASN A 42 -9.22 23.59 17.52
N GLU A 43 -10.22 24.37 17.95
CA GLU A 43 -10.86 24.26 19.28
C GLU A 43 -11.49 22.87 19.56
N ASN A 44 -11.84 22.12 18.52
CA ASN A 44 -12.36 20.76 18.60
C ASN A 44 -11.26 19.69 18.52
N GLY A 45 -9.99 20.08 18.52
CA GLY A 45 -8.85 19.19 18.41
C GLY A 45 -8.58 18.64 17.02
N ILE A 46 -9.30 19.11 15.99
CA ILE A 46 -9.18 18.68 14.60
C ILE A 46 -8.28 19.64 13.83
N ARG A 47 -7.38 19.12 12.99
CA ARG A 47 -6.52 19.89 12.10
C ARG A 47 -7.15 20.09 10.73
N PHE A 48 -7.54 18.99 10.12
CA PHE A 48 -8.22 18.94 8.83
C PHE A 48 -8.94 17.63 8.62
N THR A 49 -9.73 17.56 7.57
CA THR A 49 -10.44 16.36 7.12
C THR A 49 -9.85 15.89 5.82
N VAL A 50 -9.68 14.57 5.68
CA VAL A 50 -9.27 13.89 4.45
C VAL A 50 -10.38 12.93 4.04
N GLU A 51 -10.76 12.90 2.78
CA GLU A 51 -11.66 11.88 2.28
C GLU A 51 -10.90 10.60 1.95
N ILE A 52 -11.39 9.47 2.45
CA ILE A 52 -10.80 8.18 2.16
C ILE A 52 -11.81 7.25 1.52
N ASP A 53 -11.48 6.80 0.32
CA ASP A 53 -12.20 5.79 -0.42
C ASP A 53 -11.71 4.38 -0.09
N TYR A 54 -12.49 3.38 -0.43
CA TYR A 54 -12.06 1.99 -0.40
C TYR A 54 -12.83 1.17 -1.44
N GLU A 55 -12.26 0.07 -1.89
CA GLU A 55 -12.90 -0.87 -2.78
C GLU A 55 -14.06 -1.55 -2.03
N PRO A 56 -15.33 -1.38 -2.47
CA PRO A 56 -16.51 -1.74 -1.66
C PRO A 56 -16.74 -3.25 -1.50
N SER A 57 -16.14 -4.10 -2.35
CA SER A 57 -16.22 -5.56 -2.17
C SER A 57 -15.24 -6.11 -1.14
N ALA A 58 -14.23 -5.33 -0.75
CA ALA A 58 -13.24 -5.72 0.26
C ALA A 58 -13.83 -5.61 1.68
N GLN A 59 -14.42 -6.70 2.17
CA GLN A 59 -15.21 -6.73 3.41
C GLN A 59 -14.47 -6.26 4.68
N PHE A 60 -13.16 -6.43 4.75
CA PHE A 60 -12.36 -6.02 5.90
C PHE A 60 -11.94 -4.54 5.85
N SER A 61 -11.96 -3.90 4.67
CA SER A 61 -11.48 -2.53 4.46
C SER A 61 -12.18 -1.54 5.36
N LEU A 62 -13.51 -1.58 5.44
CA LEU A 62 -14.28 -0.68 6.27
C LEU A 62 -13.93 -0.78 7.77
N SER A 63 -13.66 -1.98 8.26
CA SER A 63 -13.27 -2.19 9.67
C SER A 63 -11.91 -1.58 9.96
N ILE A 64 -10.95 -1.76 9.06
CA ILE A 64 -9.61 -1.15 9.16
C ILE A 64 -9.74 0.38 9.09
N LEU A 65 -10.51 0.92 8.15
CA LEU A 65 -10.70 2.35 8.02
C LEU A 65 -11.33 2.99 9.27
N LYS A 66 -12.32 2.37 9.88
CA LYS A 66 -12.91 2.85 11.15
C LYS A 66 -11.89 2.83 12.28
N TYR A 67 -11.04 1.82 12.33
CA TYR A 67 -9.96 1.77 13.31
C TYR A 67 -8.95 2.91 13.06
N LEU A 68 -8.47 3.07 11.82
CA LEU A 68 -7.54 4.15 11.45
C LEU A 68 -8.15 5.53 11.73
N GLN A 69 -9.40 5.77 11.36
CA GLN A 69 -10.12 7.01 11.65
C GLN A 69 -10.05 7.35 13.15
N SER A 70 -10.32 6.36 14.03
CA SER A 70 -10.28 6.56 15.46
C SER A 70 -8.85 6.82 15.98
N GLN A 71 -7.84 6.22 15.38
CA GLN A 71 -6.44 6.44 15.75
C GLN A 71 -5.97 7.83 15.30
N PHE A 72 -6.18 8.20 14.05
CA PHE A 72 -5.70 9.45 13.49
C PHE A 72 -6.32 10.68 14.15
N ILE A 73 -7.64 10.66 14.39
CA ILE A 73 -8.28 11.78 15.09
C ILE A 73 -7.75 11.94 16.52
N ARG A 74 -7.57 10.85 17.23
CA ARG A 74 -7.11 10.88 18.62
C ARG A 74 -5.64 11.29 18.73
N THR A 75 -4.77 10.76 17.88
CA THR A 75 -3.31 10.94 17.99
C THR A 75 -2.83 12.22 17.36
N ILE A 76 -3.28 12.53 16.16
CA ILE A 76 -2.78 13.67 15.37
C ILE A 76 -3.84 14.66 14.92
N GLY A 77 -5.11 14.43 15.26
CA GLY A 77 -6.21 15.37 14.93
C GLY A 77 -6.62 15.40 13.46
N VAL A 78 -6.27 14.39 12.67
CA VAL A 78 -6.73 14.24 11.28
C VAL A 78 -7.99 13.39 11.27
N TYR A 79 -9.05 13.92 10.68
CA TYR A 79 -10.32 13.22 10.57
C TYR A 79 -10.46 12.59 9.17
N PHE A 80 -10.60 11.28 9.13
CA PHE A 80 -10.92 10.56 7.90
C PHE A 80 -12.42 10.53 7.68
N ARG A 81 -12.89 11.20 6.62
CA ARG A 81 -14.25 11.04 6.13
C ARG A 81 -14.28 9.83 5.19
N ILE A 82 -14.87 8.74 5.66
CA ILE A 82 -14.96 7.52 4.85
C ILE A 82 -16.04 7.74 3.80
N ARG A 83 -15.65 7.67 2.53
CA ARG A 83 -16.52 7.78 1.37
C ARG A 83 -16.79 6.38 0.81
N THR A 84 -18.03 5.99 0.78
CA THR A 84 -18.44 4.70 0.22
C THR A 84 -18.82 4.88 -1.25
N ALA A 85 -18.34 4.00 -2.10
CA ALA A 85 -18.83 3.88 -3.47
C ALA A 85 -20.14 3.09 -3.50
N GLU A 86 -21.01 3.39 -4.45
CA GLU A 86 -22.27 2.64 -4.65
C GLU A 86 -21.97 1.22 -5.17
N ASP A 87 -20.94 1.11 -6.00
CA ASP A 87 -20.47 -0.13 -6.61
C ASP A 87 -18.96 -0.05 -6.93
N PRO A 88 -18.30 -1.19 -7.23
CA PRO A 88 -16.87 -1.20 -7.57
C PRO A 88 -16.50 -0.35 -8.79
N GLY A 89 -17.38 -0.19 -9.78
CA GLY A 89 -17.15 0.64 -10.95
C GLY A 89 -17.03 2.11 -10.59
N SER A 90 -17.95 2.62 -9.78
CA SER A 90 -17.91 4.01 -9.29
C SER A 90 -16.65 4.32 -8.49
N TRP A 91 -16.14 3.36 -7.71
CA TRP A 91 -14.85 3.49 -7.05
C TRP A 91 -13.70 3.51 -8.06
N ALA A 92 -13.70 2.57 -9.01
CA ALA A 92 -12.67 2.45 -10.05
C ALA A 92 -12.54 3.73 -10.89
N ASP A 93 -13.66 4.34 -11.27
CA ASP A 93 -13.69 5.59 -12.04
C ASP A 93 -13.06 6.75 -11.26
N ARG A 94 -13.32 6.85 -9.94
CA ARG A 94 -12.68 7.87 -9.10
C ARG A 94 -11.19 7.66 -8.98
N VAL A 95 -10.76 6.43 -8.75
CA VAL A 95 -9.34 6.11 -8.57
C VAL A 95 -8.56 6.33 -9.86
N THR A 96 -9.07 5.84 -10.99
CA THR A 96 -8.38 5.99 -12.28
C THR A 96 -8.35 7.44 -12.78
N SER A 97 -9.35 8.24 -12.44
CA SER A 97 -9.37 9.69 -12.76
C SER A 97 -8.59 10.56 -11.78
N GLY A 98 -8.08 10.01 -10.66
CA GLY A 98 -7.42 10.78 -9.61
C GLY A 98 -8.38 11.63 -8.75
N ALA A 99 -9.69 11.35 -8.78
CA ALA A 99 -10.71 12.10 -8.06
C ALA A 99 -10.86 11.61 -6.59
N PHE A 100 -9.76 11.50 -5.87
CA PHE A 100 -9.71 11.07 -4.47
C PHE A 100 -8.56 11.76 -3.73
N ASP A 101 -8.69 11.89 -2.41
CA ASP A 101 -7.57 12.31 -1.55
C ASP A 101 -6.73 11.09 -1.15
N VAL A 102 -7.39 10.07 -0.63
CA VAL A 102 -6.78 8.80 -0.24
C VAL A 102 -7.70 7.65 -0.65
N THR A 103 -7.14 6.57 -1.14
CA THR A 103 -7.88 5.32 -1.36
C THR A 103 -7.19 4.17 -0.64
N MET A 104 -7.98 3.22 -0.13
CA MET A 104 -7.48 1.99 0.46
C MET A 104 -7.88 0.81 -0.39
N ASP A 105 -6.90 0.01 -0.75
CA ASP A 105 -7.11 -1.18 -1.56
C ASP A 105 -6.16 -2.31 -1.15
N GLU A 106 -6.44 -3.48 -1.66
CA GLU A 106 -5.64 -4.69 -1.58
C GLU A 106 -4.93 -4.93 -2.91
N LEU A 107 -3.59 -4.99 -2.86
CA LEU A 107 -2.79 -5.15 -4.05
C LEU A 107 -1.98 -6.44 -4.01
N TYR A 108 -1.94 -7.14 -5.13
CA TYR A 108 -1.15 -8.36 -5.30
C TYR A 108 0.27 -8.02 -5.71
N GLY A 109 1.23 -8.36 -4.84
CA GLY A 109 2.66 -8.15 -5.10
C GLY A 109 3.26 -9.17 -6.08
N TRP A 110 2.51 -10.19 -6.49
CA TRP A 110 2.97 -11.32 -7.30
C TRP A 110 4.34 -11.83 -6.84
N HIS A 111 4.91 -12.82 -7.12
CA HIS A 111 6.14 -13.31 -6.50
C HIS A 111 7.38 -12.48 -6.89
N ASP A 112 7.43 -11.99 -8.13
CA ASP A 112 8.53 -11.17 -8.65
C ASP A 112 8.14 -9.68 -8.65
N PRO A 113 8.95 -8.80 -8.01
CA PRO A 113 8.68 -7.36 -7.98
C PRO A 113 8.62 -6.69 -9.36
N ALA A 114 9.31 -7.21 -10.37
CA ALA A 114 9.22 -6.71 -11.75
C ALA A 114 7.83 -6.87 -12.35
N ILE A 115 7.03 -7.81 -11.84
CA ILE A 115 5.65 -8.04 -12.31
C ILE A 115 4.65 -7.30 -11.43
N GLY A 116 4.78 -7.49 -10.11
CA GLY A 116 3.78 -7.03 -9.16
C GLY A 116 4.00 -5.62 -8.63
N ILE A 117 5.23 -5.29 -8.25
CA ILE A 117 5.56 -4.05 -7.56
C ILE A 117 5.80 -2.92 -8.57
N GLU A 118 6.51 -3.20 -9.67
CA GLU A 118 6.79 -2.20 -10.71
C GLU A 118 5.50 -1.57 -11.24
N ARG A 119 4.50 -2.36 -11.60
CA ARG A 119 3.22 -1.85 -12.11
C ARG A 119 2.50 -0.91 -11.14
N ILE A 120 2.75 -1.05 -9.82
CA ILE A 120 2.08 -0.25 -8.78
C ILE A 120 2.76 1.11 -8.62
N TYR A 121 4.08 1.20 -8.79
CA TYR A 121 4.84 2.41 -8.44
C TYR A 121 5.64 3.02 -9.60
N ALA A 122 5.86 2.32 -10.71
CA ALA A 122 6.49 2.93 -11.89
C ALA A 122 5.55 3.96 -12.53
N THR A 123 6.14 5.01 -13.11
CA THR A 123 5.39 6.06 -13.81
C THR A 123 4.51 5.45 -14.89
N ASN A 124 3.21 5.71 -14.81
CA ASN A 124 2.22 5.24 -15.78
C ASN A 124 1.15 6.31 -15.98
N THR A 125 0.94 6.69 -17.22
CA THR A 125 -0.06 7.69 -17.62
C THR A 125 -1.35 7.08 -18.16
N ALA A 126 -1.46 5.75 -18.18
CA ALA A 126 -2.54 5.04 -18.86
C ALA A 126 -3.84 4.93 -18.03
N ALA A 127 -3.89 5.44 -16.81
CA ALA A 127 -5.07 5.39 -15.93
C ALA A 127 -5.70 3.98 -15.83
N ILE A 128 -4.86 2.96 -15.69
CA ILE A 128 -5.28 1.55 -15.60
C ILE A 128 -5.50 1.19 -14.13
N LEU A 129 -6.68 0.66 -13.81
CA LEU A 129 -7.00 0.18 -12.47
C LEU A 129 -5.94 -0.86 -11.99
N TRP A 130 -5.56 -0.76 -10.71
CA TRP A 130 -4.49 -1.54 -10.07
C TRP A 130 -3.10 -1.38 -10.70
N SER A 131 -2.88 -0.28 -11.44
CA SER A 131 -1.59 0.08 -11.98
C SER A 131 -1.30 1.55 -11.68
N ASN A 132 -0.38 1.79 -10.74
CA ASN A 132 0.00 3.14 -10.28
C ASN A 132 -1.21 4.06 -10.00
N MET A 133 -2.13 3.58 -9.18
CA MET A 133 -3.35 4.33 -8.83
C MET A 133 -3.07 5.60 -8.02
N SER A 134 -1.88 5.70 -7.41
CA SER A 134 -1.43 6.91 -6.71
C SER A 134 -1.01 8.04 -7.65
N HIS A 135 -0.92 7.79 -8.95
CA HIS A 135 -0.37 8.71 -9.95
C HIS A 135 1.06 9.20 -9.62
N TYR A 136 1.78 8.40 -8.85
CA TYR A 136 3.17 8.68 -8.49
C TYR A 136 4.07 8.67 -9.73
N SER A 137 5.04 9.59 -9.77
CA SER A 137 6.00 9.66 -10.86
C SER A 137 7.35 10.11 -10.33
N ASN A 138 8.35 9.25 -10.51
CA ASN A 138 9.73 9.55 -10.14
C ASN A 138 10.69 8.83 -11.09
N PRO A 139 11.46 9.59 -11.93
CA PRO A 139 12.38 9.00 -12.89
C PRO A 139 13.51 8.15 -12.27
N GLU A 140 13.91 8.42 -11.03
CA GLU A 140 14.92 7.62 -10.32
C GLU A 140 14.33 6.26 -9.91
N VAL A 141 13.09 6.23 -9.46
CA VAL A 141 12.36 4.99 -9.15
C VAL A 141 12.16 4.16 -10.42
N ASP A 142 11.77 4.79 -11.52
CA ASP A 142 11.66 4.12 -12.82
C ASP A 142 12.98 3.55 -13.30
N ALA A 143 14.09 4.26 -13.05
CA ALA A 143 15.44 3.76 -13.38
C ALA A 143 15.83 2.56 -12.52
N LEU A 144 15.50 2.58 -11.21
CA LEU A 144 15.73 1.44 -10.32
C LEU A 144 14.96 0.19 -10.77
N PHE A 145 13.69 0.33 -11.16
CA PHE A 145 12.90 -0.79 -11.70
C PHE A 145 13.53 -1.36 -12.96
N ARG A 146 13.87 -0.51 -13.94
CA ARG A 146 14.55 -0.95 -15.17
C ARG A 146 15.86 -1.67 -14.90
N SER A 147 16.68 -1.13 -13.98
CA SER A 147 17.95 -1.74 -13.62
C SER A 147 17.77 -3.09 -12.93
N ALA A 148 16.82 -3.19 -11.98
CA ALA A 148 16.53 -4.44 -11.28
C ALA A 148 15.98 -5.51 -12.23
N SER A 149 15.15 -5.14 -13.20
CA SER A 149 14.61 -6.07 -14.20
C SER A 149 15.70 -6.59 -15.18
N ALA A 150 16.72 -5.79 -15.41
CA ALA A 150 17.85 -6.17 -16.30
C ALA A 150 18.99 -6.91 -15.57
N GLU A 151 19.08 -6.77 -14.24
CA GLU A 151 20.15 -7.36 -13.44
C GLU A 151 20.01 -8.89 -13.36
N LYS A 152 21.09 -9.59 -13.69
CA LYS A 152 21.14 -11.06 -13.70
C LYS A 152 21.75 -11.65 -12.44
N ASP A 153 22.61 -10.87 -11.76
CA ASP A 153 23.17 -11.28 -10.48
C ASP A 153 22.12 -11.11 -9.38
N PRO A 154 21.72 -12.20 -8.65
CA PRO A 154 20.71 -12.11 -7.63
C PRO A 154 21.02 -11.13 -6.51
N GLU A 155 22.27 -11.00 -6.09
CA GLU A 155 22.66 -10.08 -5.02
C GLU A 155 22.65 -8.62 -5.51
N GLY A 156 23.08 -8.37 -6.74
CA GLY A 156 22.96 -7.06 -7.39
C GLY A 156 21.48 -6.66 -7.51
N ARG A 157 20.62 -7.58 -7.91
CA ARG A 157 19.17 -7.35 -8.02
C ARG A 157 18.52 -7.06 -6.67
N LYS A 158 18.91 -7.78 -5.61
CA LYS A 158 18.46 -7.50 -4.23
C LYS A 158 18.87 -6.10 -3.76
N ALA A 159 20.10 -5.69 -4.06
CA ALA A 159 20.57 -4.35 -3.71
C ALA A 159 19.75 -3.26 -4.39
N LEU A 160 19.37 -3.44 -5.65
CA LEU A 160 18.52 -2.50 -6.38
C LEU A 160 17.11 -2.44 -5.79
N TYR A 161 16.51 -3.58 -5.44
CA TYR A 161 15.22 -3.58 -4.76
C TYR A 161 15.28 -3.04 -3.33
N ALA A 162 16.41 -3.16 -2.63
CA ALA A 162 16.60 -2.51 -1.34
C ALA A 162 16.60 -0.98 -1.47
N ALA A 163 17.35 -0.44 -2.43
CA ALA A 163 17.37 0.99 -2.73
C ALA A 163 15.98 1.52 -3.15
N LEU A 164 15.24 0.74 -3.94
CA LEU A 164 13.86 1.05 -4.33
C LEU A 164 12.93 1.15 -3.10
N GLN A 165 12.97 0.15 -2.22
CA GLN A 165 12.13 0.13 -1.00
C GLN A 165 12.44 1.30 -0.09
N GLU A 166 13.71 1.62 0.10
CA GLU A 166 14.15 2.79 0.88
C GLU A 166 13.62 4.09 0.26
N ARG A 167 13.71 4.23 -1.06
CA ARG A 167 13.25 5.44 -1.77
C ARG A 167 11.75 5.64 -1.65
N LEU A 168 10.95 4.63 -1.97
CA LEU A 168 9.49 4.69 -1.88
C LEU A 168 9.02 4.95 -0.43
N SER A 169 9.68 4.35 0.56
CA SER A 169 9.36 4.59 1.97
C SER A 169 9.69 6.00 2.42
N ARG A 170 10.81 6.55 2.00
CA ARG A 170 11.22 7.93 2.31
C ARG A 170 10.28 8.97 1.69
N GLU A 171 9.74 8.69 0.51
CA GLU A 171 8.81 9.57 -0.19
C GLU A 171 7.35 9.40 0.27
N HIS A 172 7.09 8.45 1.17
CA HIS A 172 5.74 8.18 1.70
C HIS A 172 4.68 7.98 0.60
N VAL A 173 5.05 7.27 -0.47
CA VAL A 173 4.19 7.05 -1.64
C VAL A 173 2.90 6.32 -1.28
N ALA A 174 2.97 5.46 -0.27
CA ALA A 174 1.81 4.74 0.26
C ALA A 174 1.96 4.52 1.77
N LEU A 175 0.84 4.27 2.43
CA LEU A 175 0.79 3.77 3.79
C LEU A 175 0.57 2.25 3.74
N TRP A 176 1.66 1.49 3.83
CA TRP A 176 1.60 0.02 3.86
C TRP A 176 1.13 -0.42 5.23
N LEU A 177 0.03 -1.14 5.28
CA LEU A 177 -0.59 -1.54 6.55
C LEU A 177 -0.18 -2.95 6.95
N CYS A 178 -0.52 -3.93 6.13
CA CYS A 178 -0.27 -5.34 6.45
C CYS A 178 -0.36 -6.24 5.22
N THR A 179 0.15 -7.46 5.36
CA THR A 179 -0.12 -8.55 4.42
C THR A 179 -1.43 -9.22 4.79
N ILE A 180 -2.18 -9.65 3.78
CA ILE A 180 -3.39 -10.46 3.95
C ILE A 180 -3.02 -11.90 3.60
N PRO A 181 -3.10 -12.84 4.56
CA PRO A 181 -2.78 -14.23 4.29
C PRO A 181 -3.93 -14.90 3.53
N TYR A 182 -3.63 -15.49 2.40
CA TYR A 182 -4.54 -16.40 1.71
C TYR A 182 -4.30 -17.83 2.21
N ALA A 183 -5.38 -18.57 2.41
CA ALA A 183 -5.31 -19.97 2.84
C ALA A 183 -6.18 -20.84 1.93
N THR A 184 -5.61 -21.90 1.43
CA THR A 184 -6.36 -22.95 0.71
C THR A 184 -6.82 -24.02 1.70
N ILE A 185 -8.11 -24.16 1.85
CA ILE A 185 -8.72 -25.23 2.65
C ILE A 185 -9.07 -26.37 1.72
N ARG A 186 -8.54 -27.57 1.99
CA ARG A 186 -8.82 -28.78 1.20
C ARG A 186 -9.23 -29.96 2.08
N ASN A 187 -10.03 -30.84 1.53
CA ASN A 187 -10.25 -32.14 2.15
C ASN A 187 -8.93 -32.93 2.11
N ARG A 188 -8.63 -33.63 3.23
CA ARG A 188 -7.39 -34.44 3.37
C ARG A 188 -7.21 -35.51 2.29
N ASN A 189 -8.30 -35.94 1.65
CA ASN A 189 -8.29 -36.97 0.61
C ASN A 189 -8.03 -36.39 -0.80
N VAL A 190 -7.97 -35.05 -0.94
CA VAL A 190 -7.62 -34.39 -2.19
C VAL A 190 -6.11 -34.22 -2.23
N LEU A 191 -5.48 -34.94 -3.13
CA LEU A 191 -4.02 -34.93 -3.34
C LEU A 191 -3.64 -34.01 -4.48
N HIS A 192 -2.39 -33.58 -4.50
CA HIS A 192 -1.80 -32.77 -5.57
C HIS A 192 -2.49 -31.42 -5.83
N VAL A 193 -3.07 -30.81 -4.79
CA VAL A 193 -3.51 -29.42 -4.87
C VAL A 193 -2.26 -28.53 -4.93
N ALA A 194 -2.16 -27.71 -5.96
CA ALA A 194 -1.06 -26.77 -6.08
C ALA A 194 -1.09 -25.81 -4.88
N ASP A 195 0.04 -25.71 -4.20
CA ASP A 195 0.26 -24.74 -3.11
C ASP A 195 0.64 -23.40 -3.73
N GLN A 196 -0.33 -22.81 -4.44
CA GLN A 196 -0.15 -21.55 -5.15
C GLN A 196 -0.91 -20.44 -4.40
N PRO A 197 -0.31 -19.26 -4.19
CA PRO A 197 -0.97 -18.15 -3.51
C PRO A 197 -2.21 -17.61 -4.24
N PHE A 198 -2.38 -17.93 -5.50
CA PHE A 198 -3.46 -17.41 -6.35
C PHE A 198 -4.51 -18.44 -6.77
N GLY A 199 -4.59 -19.57 -6.06
CA GLY A 199 -5.57 -20.59 -6.41
C GLY A 199 -5.24 -21.31 -7.73
N VAL A 200 -6.17 -22.09 -8.17
CA VAL A 200 -6.01 -22.98 -9.33
C VAL A 200 -5.92 -22.15 -10.63
N LEU A 201 -4.90 -22.40 -11.40
CA LEU A 201 -5.01 -22.25 -12.85
C LEU A 201 -5.69 -23.51 -13.42
#